data_07bbfbb2950a70af7370955f857a4756
#
_entry.id   07bbfbb2950a70af7370955f857a4756
#
_cell.length_a   1.000
_cell.length_b   1.000
_cell.length_c   1.000
_cell.angle_alpha   90.00
_cell.angle_beta   90.00
_cell.angle_gamma   90.00
#
_symmetry.space_group_name_H-M   'P 1'
#
loop_
_entity.id
_entity.type
_entity.pdbx_description
1 polymer ?
#
loop_
_entity_poly.entity_id
_entity_poly.type
_entity_poly.pdbx_seq_one_letter_code
_entity_poly.pdbx_strand_id
1 'polypeptide(L)'
;MSVLHKKSARLRDEERARLIWLLSTDKAVTSSLLGKLTLAERYDDGTLADDLAEVEVLVSHLPPPDLADALEALPYDARNALWRLIADDKRGEVLLEASESVWGDLIDKMSDRELLFTLQNLDIDEQVYILQHLPQDLTARLLAELPAERRARIRQMMRYADNTVGAIMEFEVITVRPEATLAAVQRYLRRLGKMPENTDKLFVTTRNKLLLGELELQTILLNDAQKRVGDVMEGDPVTFQPHEEAEKVARTFERDNLLSAAVIDADGKLMGRLTIDEIVDVVYEETDNDLRRMGGLSNDDDVFAPVSKAVKTRWAWLAVNLCTAFIASRVIDGFEHTISQLVALASLMPIVAGIGGNTGNQTITMIVRAMALQHIQPGSFSFLILREMGVAVINGLVWGGIMGAVTWWLYSDPQLGAVMTLAMMLNLLMAAMMGVIIPMVMVKLGRDPAVGSSVMITAITDTGGFFIFLGLATLFLM
;
A
#
# COMPACT_ATOMS: atom_id res chain seq x y z
N MET A 1 -30.85 14.16 -5.62
CA MET A 1 -29.84 13.77 -4.62
C MET A 1 -28.41 13.94 -5.12
N SER A 2 -28.02 13.53 -6.35
CA SER A 2 -26.62 13.61 -6.83
C SER A 2 -25.99 15.02 -6.87
N VAL A 3 -26.75 16.07 -7.16
CA VAL A 3 -26.23 17.45 -7.27
C VAL A 3 -25.94 18.08 -5.91
N LEU A 4 -26.74 17.79 -4.90
CA LEU A 4 -26.52 18.26 -3.53
C LEU A 4 -25.32 17.55 -2.88
N HIS A 5 -25.16 16.25 -3.12
CA HIS A 5 -24.02 15.47 -2.63
C HIS A 5 -22.70 15.92 -3.25
N LYS A 6 -22.67 16.14 -4.59
CA LYS A 6 -21.50 16.71 -5.27
C LYS A 6 -21.15 18.12 -4.80
N LYS A 7 -22.15 18.94 -4.44
CA LYS A 7 -21.93 20.29 -3.91
C LYS A 7 -21.36 20.26 -2.49
N SER A 8 -21.81 19.31 -1.67
CA SER A 8 -21.29 19.09 -0.32
C SER A 8 -19.86 18.56 -0.33
N ALA A 9 -19.54 17.58 -1.20
CA ALA A 9 -18.18 17.06 -1.35
C ALA A 9 -17.21 18.16 -1.80
N ARG A 10 -17.57 18.93 -2.83
CA ARG A 10 -16.74 20.04 -3.32
C ARG A 10 -16.49 21.12 -2.26
N LEU A 11 -17.50 21.41 -1.43
CA LEU A 11 -17.33 22.38 -0.35
C LEU A 11 -16.31 21.86 0.69
N ARG A 12 -16.37 20.58 1.04
CA ARG A 12 -15.42 19.96 1.97
C ARG A 12 -14.00 19.96 1.40
N ASP A 13 -13.82 19.66 0.12
CA ASP A 13 -12.52 19.74 -0.54
C ASP A 13 -11.94 21.16 -0.49
N GLU A 14 -12.78 22.20 -0.69
CA GLU A 14 -12.38 23.61 -0.56
C GLU A 14 -12.01 23.97 0.89
N GLU A 15 -12.77 23.51 1.88
CA GLU A 15 -12.50 23.70 3.30
C GLU A 15 -11.21 23.00 3.74
N ARG A 16 -10.99 21.73 3.34
CA ARG A 16 -9.76 20.99 3.57
C ARG A 16 -8.54 21.67 2.94
N ALA A 17 -8.64 22.08 1.69
CA ALA A 17 -7.57 22.80 1.00
C ALA A 17 -7.24 24.14 1.71
N ARG A 18 -8.25 24.85 2.21
CA ARG A 18 -8.08 26.09 2.98
C ARG A 18 -7.37 25.84 4.31
N LEU A 19 -7.75 24.78 5.02
CA LEU A 19 -7.09 24.35 6.26
C LEU A 19 -5.62 24.04 6.05
N ILE A 20 -5.31 23.24 5.03
CA ILE A 20 -3.94 22.88 4.65
C ILE A 20 -3.14 24.13 4.30
N TRP A 21 -3.72 25.05 3.54
CA TRP A 21 -3.06 26.29 3.15
C TRP A 21 -2.71 27.16 4.37
N LEU A 22 -3.66 27.39 5.30
CA LEU A 22 -3.45 28.17 6.52
C LEU A 22 -2.31 27.57 7.37
N LEU A 23 -2.29 26.26 7.58
CA LEU A 23 -1.32 25.60 8.43
C LEU A 23 0.05 25.40 7.76
N SER A 24 0.12 25.30 6.43
CA SER A 24 1.38 25.09 5.71
C SER A 24 2.09 26.40 5.35
N THR A 25 1.34 27.45 5.02
CA THR A 25 1.89 28.70 4.49
C THR A 25 2.18 29.70 5.61
N ASP A 26 1.31 29.79 6.59
CA ASP A 26 1.50 30.72 7.71
C ASP A 26 2.18 30.06 8.90
N LYS A 27 3.49 30.29 9.00
CA LYS A 27 4.30 29.82 10.13
C LYS A 27 3.88 30.44 11.46
N ALA A 28 3.24 31.61 11.47
CA ALA A 28 2.80 32.28 12.69
C ALA A 28 1.61 31.54 13.30
N VAL A 29 0.64 31.10 12.46
CA VAL A 29 -0.50 30.27 12.89
C VAL A 29 0.00 28.98 13.53
N THR A 30 0.82 28.23 12.84
CA THR A 30 1.40 26.97 13.34
C THR A 30 2.19 27.16 14.63
N SER A 31 3.04 28.19 14.69
CA SER A 31 3.86 28.50 15.88
C SER A 31 3.01 28.95 17.07
N SER A 32 1.92 29.66 16.82
CA SER A 32 0.96 30.05 17.85
C SER A 32 0.25 28.84 18.47
N LEU A 33 -0.24 27.93 17.64
CA LEU A 33 -0.92 26.69 18.06
C LEU A 33 0.03 25.76 18.85
N LEU A 34 1.31 25.75 18.49
CA LEU A 34 2.33 24.98 19.23
C LEU A 34 2.81 25.66 20.51
N GLY A 35 2.36 26.90 20.79
CA GLY A 35 2.81 27.67 21.94
C GLY A 35 4.25 28.17 21.83
N LYS A 36 4.80 28.26 20.62
CA LYS A 36 6.17 28.72 20.35
C LYS A 36 6.29 30.22 20.21
N LEU A 37 5.17 30.96 20.09
CA LEU A 37 5.15 32.44 20.04
C LEU A 37 5.10 33.04 21.42
N THR A 38 5.83 34.14 21.60
CA THR A 38 5.75 34.98 22.81
C THR A 38 4.41 35.74 22.87
N LEU A 39 3.97 36.15 24.09
CA LEU A 39 2.72 36.88 24.25
C LEU A 39 2.70 38.19 23.43
N ALA A 40 3.86 38.86 23.24
CA ALA A 40 3.97 40.07 22.46
C ALA A 40 3.70 39.87 20.97
N GLU A 41 4.21 38.76 20.40
CA GLU A 41 4.02 38.41 18.99
C GLU A 41 2.57 37.96 18.68
N ARG A 42 1.80 37.51 19.68
CA ARG A 42 0.38 37.13 19.53
C ARG A 42 -0.55 38.35 19.44
N TYR A 43 -0.16 39.50 19.96
CA TYR A 43 -1.06 40.66 20.05
C TYR A 43 -0.88 41.69 18.93
N ASP A 44 0.16 41.58 18.12
CA ASP A 44 0.53 42.63 17.15
C ASP A 44 -0.09 42.43 15.75
N ASP A 45 -0.75 41.30 15.50
CA ASP A 45 -1.34 40.97 14.17
C ASP A 45 -2.80 40.53 14.29
N GLY A 46 -3.71 41.44 13.96
CA GLY A 46 -5.15 41.16 13.93
C GLY A 46 -5.53 40.03 12.96
N THR A 47 -4.75 39.81 11.89
CA THR A 47 -4.96 38.76 10.91
C THR A 47 -4.70 37.38 11.50
N LEU A 48 -3.71 37.23 12.39
CA LEU A 48 -3.42 35.97 13.07
C LEU A 48 -4.57 35.47 13.94
N ALA A 49 -5.30 36.38 14.60
CA ALA A 49 -6.45 36.00 15.42
C ALA A 49 -7.62 35.51 14.55
N ASP A 50 -7.85 36.11 13.40
CA ASP A 50 -8.89 35.71 12.46
C ASP A 50 -8.53 34.36 11.80
N ASP A 51 -7.28 34.14 11.41
CA ASP A 51 -6.80 32.88 10.85
C ASP A 51 -6.88 31.73 11.86
N LEU A 52 -6.54 31.97 13.14
CA LEU A 52 -6.68 30.96 14.20
C LEU A 52 -8.15 30.57 14.43
N ALA A 53 -9.06 31.56 14.44
CA ALA A 53 -10.48 31.31 14.57
C ALA A 53 -11.03 30.54 13.36
N GLU A 54 -10.56 30.87 12.14
CA GLU A 54 -10.93 30.13 10.93
C GLU A 54 -10.47 28.68 11.01
N VAL A 55 -9.23 28.40 11.43
CA VAL A 55 -8.70 27.05 11.62
C VAL A 55 -9.54 26.24 12.60
N GLU A 56 -9.91 26.80 13.77
CA GLU A 56 -10.75 26.13 14.75
C GLU A 56 -12.14 25.77 14.19
N VAL A 57 -12.73 26.66 13.42
CA VAL A 57 -14.03 26.43 12.77
C VAL A 57 -13.92 25.31 11.74
N LEU A 58 -12.89 25.33 10.88
CA LEU A 58 -12.67 24.30 9.85
C LEU A 58 -12.48 22.92 10.49
N VAL A 59 -11.63 22.82 11.52
CA VAL A 59 -11.39 21.55 12.24
C VAL A 59 -12.65 21.01 12.90
N SER A 60 -13.53 21.89 13.41
CA SER A 60 -14.77 21.45 14.03
C SER A 60 -15.78 20.90 13.02
N HIS A 61 -15.80 21.43 11.79
CA HIS A 61 -16.76 21.08 10.75
C HIS A 61 -16.32 19.87 9.90
N LEU A 62 -15.02 19.69 9.69
CA LEU A 62 -14.51 18.60 8.86
C LEU A 62 -14.73 17.24 9.52
N PRO A 63 -15.14 16.23 8.73
CA PRO A 63 -15.26 14.85 9.22
C PRO A 63 -13.88 14.21 9.36
N PRO A 64 -13.76 13.08 10.10
CA PRO A 64 -12.50 12.38 10.34
C PRO A 64 -11.67 12.07 9.10
N PRO A 65 -12.22 11.54 7.97
CA PRO A 65 -11.42 11.28 6.76
C PRO A 65 -10.77 12.55 6.19
N ASP A 66 -11.50 13.67 6.11
CA ASP A 66 -10.94 14.94 5.61
C ASP A 66 -9.86 15.52 6.54
N LEU A 67 -9.95 15.27 7.85
CA LEU A 67 -8.93 15.64 8.83
C LEU A 67 -7.68 14.76 8.71
N ALA A 68 -7.84 13.47 8.44
CA ALA A 68 -6.75 12.53 8.17
C ALA A 68 -5.97 12.94 6.91
N ASP A 69 -6.68 13.18 5.81
CA ASP A 69 -6.09 13.71 4.57
C ASP A 69 -5.30 15.02 4.79
N ALA A 70 -5.85 15.90 5.65
CA ALA A 70 -5.16 17.14 5.98
C ALA A 70 -3.89 16.91 6.81
N LEU A 71 -3.90 15.95 7.74
CA LEU A 71 -2.71 15.56 8.51
C LEU A 71 -1.61 15.00 7.60
N GLU A 72 -1.98 14.19 6.62
CA GLU A 72 -1.04 13.61 5.64
C GLU A 72 -0.40 14.66 4.74
N ALA A 73 -1.16 15.68 4.36
CA ALA A 73 -0.70 16.76 3.49
C ALA A 73 0.13 17.84 4.21
N LEU A 74 0.32 17.74 5.52
CA LEU A 74 0.98 18.79 6.33
C LEU A 74 2.38 18.39 6.76
N PRO A 75 3.34 19.36 6.77
CA PRO A 75 4.64 19.20 7.42
C PRO A 75 4.50 18.91 8.91
N TYR A 76 5.52 18.26 9.48
CA TYR A 76 5.56 17.77 10.87
C TYR A 76 5.06 18.74 11.94
N ASP A 77 5.51 20.00 11.93
CA ASP A 77 5.07 21.00 12.92
C ASP A 77 3.59 21.36 12.75
N ALA A 78 3.14 21.56 11.51
CA ALA A 78 1.75 21.89 11.19
C ALA A 78 0.81 20.72 11.49
N ARG A 79 1.23 19.48 11.19
CA ARG A 79 0.54 18.24 11.56
C ARG A 79 0.29 18.16 13.07
N ASN A 80 1.31 18.43 13.86
CA ASN A 80 1.17 18.44 15.33
C ASN A 80 0.27 19.56 15.85
N ALA A 81 0.26 20.70 15.17
CA ALA A 81 -0.63 21.80 15.52
C ALA A 81 -2.09 21.41 15.24
N LEU A 82 -2.36 20.84 14.07
CA LEU A 82 -3.69 20.33 13.71
C LEU A 82 -4.16 19.24 14.69
N TRP A 83 -3.32 18.24 14.98
CA TRP A 83 -3.64 17.16 15.91
C TRP A 83 -4.11 17.63 17.28
N ARG A 84 -3.52 18.70 17.81
CA ARG A 84 -3.93 19.28 19.10
C ARG A 84 -5.31 19.91 19.07
N LEU A 85 -5.77 20.38 17.91
CA LEU A 85 -7.09 21.00 17.74
C LEU A 85 -8.21 19.97 17.52
N ILE A 86 -7.86 18.76 17.08
CA ILE A 86 -8.83 17.69 16.89
C ILE A 86 -9.41 17.30 18.27
N ALA A 87 -10.74 17.30 18.37
CA ALA A 87 -11.44 16.91 19.57
C ALA A 87 -11.15 15.45 19.93
N ASP A 88 -11.01 15.18 21.24
CA ASP A 88 -10.56 13.88 21.75
C ASP A 88 -11.47 12.72 21.32
N ASP A 89 -12.76 12.97 21.13
CA ASP A 89 -13.75 12.00 20.67
C ASP A 89 -13.61 11.63 19.20
N LYS A 90 -13.04 12.51 18.36
CA LYS A 90 -12.78 12.27 16.93
C LYS A 90 -11.40 11.67 16.66
N ARG A 91 -10.45 11.78 17.60
CA ARG A 91 -9.04 11.37 17.36
C ARG A 91 -8.90 9.91 16.98
N GLY A 92 -9.73 9.04 17.52
CA GLY A 92 -9.70 7.60 17.18
C GLY A 92 -10.00 7.35 15.71
N GLU A 93 -11.14 7.88 15.24
CA GLU A 93 -11.56 7.75 13.85
C GLU A 93 -10.56 8.42 12.89
N VAL A 94 -9.97 9.58 13.27
CA VAL A 94 -8.94 10.23 12.46
C VAL A 94 -7.65 9.40 12.37
N LEU A 95 -7.28 8.68 13.43
CA LEU A 95 -6.13 7.76 13.37
C LEU A 95 -6.39 6.58 12.43
N LEU A 96 -7.58 6.02 12.45
CA LEU A 96 -7.94 4.90 11.56
C LEU A 96 -7.85 5.28 10.09
N GLU A 97 -8.32 6.48 9.76
CA GLU A 97 -8.31 6.99 8.39
C GLU A 97 -6.93 7.47 7.92
N ALA A 98 -6.01 7.78 8.85
CA ALA A 98 -4.68 8.26 8.52
C ALA A 98 -3.72 7.11 8.25
N SER A 99 -2.77 7.30 7.32
CA SER A 99 -1.74 6.32 7.00
C SER A 99 -0.78 6.06 8.18
N GLU A 100 -0.25 4.85 8.26
CA GLU A 100 0.70 4.43 9.31
C GLU A 100 1.93 5.33 9.39
N SER A 101 2.37 5.88 8.26
CA SER A 101 3.51 6.79 8.21
C SER A 101 3.33 8.04 9.08
N VAL A 102 2.07 8.45 9.29
CA VAL A 102 1.67 9.61 10.12
C VAL A 102 1.53 9.22 11.59
N TRP A 103 1.08 8.00 11.90
CA TRP A 103 0.80 7.55 13.26
C TRP A 103 2.00 7.65 14.21
N GLY A 104 3.16 7.16 13.78
CA GLY A 104 4.35 7.13 14.61
C GLY A 104 4.67 8.49 15.23
N ASP A 105 4.57 9.54 14.44
CA ASP A 105 4.85 10.90 14.87
C ASP A 105 3.79 11.47 15.83
N LEU A 106 2.53 11.05 15.70
CA LEU A 106 1.42 11.48 16.56
C LEU A 106 1.40 10.70 17.87
N ILE A 107 1.53 9.37 17.79
CA ILE A 107 1.47 8.47 18.94
C ILE A 107 2.65 8.65 19.87
N ASP A 108 3.87 8.87 19.37
CA ASP A 108 5.06 9.12 20.18
C ASP A 108 4.93 10.32 21.12
N LYS A 109 3.98 11.23 20.84
CA LYS A 109 3.74 12.44 21.67
C LYS A 109 2.56 12.30 22.61
N MET A 110 1.75 11.27 22.43
CA MET A 110 0.61 11.00 23.30
C MET A 110 1.08 10.30 24.57
N SER A 111 0.50 10.68 25.71
CA SER A 111 0.64 9.88 26.92
C SER A 111 -0.17 8.58 26.79
N ASP A 112 0.25 7.53 27.51
CA ASP A 112 -0.47 6.26 27.55
C ASP A 112 -1.97 6.46 27.88
N ARG A 113 -2.29 7.46 28.70
CA ARG A 113 -3.66 7.81 29.09
C ARG A 113 -4.47 8.44 27.97
N GLU A 114 -3.88 9.34 27.20
CA GLU A 114 -4.52 9.97 26.04
C GLU A 114 -4.77 8.92 24.95
N LEU A 115 -3.78 8.08 24.67
CA LEU A 115 -3.91 7.01 23.70
C LEU A 115 -4.98 5.99 24.11
N LEU A 116 -5.01 5.61 25.39
CA LEU A 116 -6.06 4.73 25.91
C LEU A 116 -7.46 5.34 25.76
N PHE A 117 -7.62 6.64 26.02
CA PHE A 117 -8.88 7.33 25.85
C PHE A 117 -9.32 7.37 24.38
N THR A 118 -8.38 7.65 23.49
CA THR A 118 -8.59 7.64 22.04
C THR A 118 -9.05 6.26 21.55
N LEU A 119 -8.39 5.19 21.99
CA LEU A 119 -8.71 3.82 21.60
C LEU A 119 -10.04 3.33 22.21
N GLN A 120 -10.44 3.79 23.41
CA GLN A 120 -11.67 3.31 24.06
C GLN A 120 -12.95 3.67 23.31
N ASN A 121 -12.93 4.71 22.49
CA ASN A 121 -14.07 5.16 21.68
C ASN A 121 -14.22 4.36 20.37
N LEU A 122 -13.24 3.55 20.02
CA LEU A 122 -13.22 2.73 18.84
C LEU A 122 -13.84 1.34 19.08
N ASP A 123 -14.28 0.70 18.03
CA ASP A 123 -14.73 -0.68 18.04
C ASP A 123 -13.53 -1.64 18.30
N ILE A 124 -13.82 -2.90 18.63
CA ILE A 124 -12.76 -3.81 19.10
C ILE A 124 -11.77 -4.16 17.97
N ASP A 125 -12.24 -4.35 16.75
CA ASP A 125 -11.47 -4.59 15.53
C ASP A 125 -10.58 -3.40 15.20
N GLU A 126 -11.12 -2.20 15.20
CA GLU A 126 -10.40 -0.94 15.02
C GLU A 126 -9.29 -0.76 16.08
N GLN A 127 -9.59 -1.09 17.34
CA GLN A 127 -8.57 -1.10 18.40
C GLN A 127 -7.44 -2.10 18.13
N VAL A 128 -7.80 -3.29 17.65
CA VAL A 128 -6.82 -4.33 17.32
C VAL A 128 -5.92 -3.83 16.20
N TYR A 129 -6.48 -3.25 15.15
CA TYR A 129 -5.74 -2.72 14.03
C TYR A 129 -4.67 -1.72 14.50
N ILE A 130 -5.03 -0.71 15.28
CA ILE A 130 -4.03 0.25 15.81
C ILE A 130 -3.03 -0.44 16.74
N LEU A 131 -3.48 -1.30 17.65
CA LEU A 131 -2.61 -1.96 18.64
C LEU A 131 -1.58 -2.92 18.03
N GLN A 132 -1.86 -3.52 16.88
CA GLN A 132 -0.92 -4.37 16.14
C GLN A 132 0.26 -3.59 15.59
N HIS A 133 0.04 -2.34 15.18
CA HIS A 133 1.07 -1.46 14.61
C HIS A 133 1.87 -0.68 15.68
N LEU A 134 1.51 -0.80 16.97
CA LEU A 134 2.25 -0.18 18.06
C LEU A 134 3.43 -1.03 18.54
N PRO A 135 4.48 -0.40 19.12
CA PRO A 135 5.56 -1.12 19.82
C PRO A 135 5.01 -2.06 20.88
N GLN A 136 5.55 -3.29 20.97
CA GLN A 136 5.06 -4.34 21.85
C GLN A 136 4.99 -3.94 23.34
N ASP A 137 5.93 -3.13 23.82
CA ASP A 137 5.95 -2.62 25.20
C ASP A 137 4.81 -1.64 25.47
N LEU A 138 4.50 -0.77 24.51
CA LEU A 138 3.37 0.18 24.59
C LEU A 138 2.05 -0.60 24.56
N THR A 139 1.88 -1.51 23.61
CA THR A 139 0.69 -2.37 23.49
C THR A 139 0.44 -3.16 24.78
N ALA A 140 1.50 -3.72 25.39
CA ALA A 140 1.37 -4.45 26.64
C ALA A 140 0.87 -3.56 27.81
N ARG A 141 1.35 -2.30 27.89
CA ARG A 141 0.88 -1.34 28.90
C ARG A 141 -0.58 -0.95 28.68
N LEU A 142 -0.95 -0.61 27.46
CA LEU A 142 -2.33 -0.24 27.12
C LEU A 142 -3.30 -1.38 27.40
N LEU A 143 -2.97 -2.60 27.00
CA LEU A 143 -3.79 -3.78 27.28
C LEU A 143 -3.95 -4.05 28.78
N ALA A 144 -2.96 -3.72 29.62
CA ALA A 144 -3.05 -3.91 31.07
C ALA A 144 -4.14 -3.02 31.71
N GLU A 145 -4.37 -1.83 31.16
CA GLU A 145 -5.36 -0.86 31.65
C GLU A 145 -6.82 -1.20 31.22
N LEU A 146 -6.98 -2.08 30.22
CA LEU A 146 -8.31 -2.45 29.72
C LEU A 146 -9.02 -3.45 30.65
N PRO A 147 -10.38 -3.44 30.70
CA PRO A 147 -11.16 -4.46 31.37
C PRO A 147 -10.80 -5.87 30.91
N ALA A 148 -10.84 -6.84 31.83
CA ALA A 148 -10.37 -8.22 31.56
C ALA A 148 -11.07 -8.87 30.36
N GLU A 149 -12.36 -8.66 30.20
CA GLU A 149 -13.15 -9.21 29.09
C GLU A 149 -12.71 -8.60 27.74
N ARG A 150 -12.59 -7.26 27.64
CA ARG A 150 -12.18 -6.54 26.43
C ARG A 150 -10.74 -6.92 26.05
N ARG A 151 -9.84 -6.95 27.04
CA ARG A 151 -8.45 -7.40 26.86
C ARG A 151 -8.33 -8.84 26.34
N ALA A 152 -9.19 -9.75 26.82
CA ALA A 152 -9.18 -11.13 26.35
C ALA A 152 -9.61 -11.22 24.87
N ARG A 153 -10.62 -10.46 24.46
CA ARG A 153 -11.07 -10.38 23.07
C ARG A 153 -9.97 -9.81 22.16
N ILE A 154 -9.42 -8.65 22.50
CA ILE A 154 -8.34 -8.03 21.74
C ILE A 154 -7.15 -8.98 21.56
N ARG A 155 -6.71 -9.64 22.63
CA ARG A 155 -5.62 -10.62 22.56
C ARG A 155 -5.93 -11.85 21.69
N GLN A 156 -7.19 -12.24 21.61
CA GLN A 156 -7.60 -13.32 20.72
C GLN A 156 -7.48 -12.89 19.26
N MET A 157 -7.84 -11.65 18.94
CA MET A 157 -7.80 -11.08 17.60
C MET A 157 -6.37 -10.78 17.14
N MET A 158 -5.53 -10.23 18.01
CA MET A 158 -4.10 -9.98 17.75
C MET A 158 -3.27 -11.25 17.45
N ARG A 159 -3.88 -12.43 17.42
CA ARG A 159 -3.20 -13.68 17.00
C ARG A 159 -3.15 -13.84 15.50
N TYR A 160 -3.99 -13.13 14.77
CA TYR A 160 -3.99 -13.16 13.32
C TYR A 160 -2.92 -12.22 12.79
N ALA A 161 -2.26 -12.61 11.71
CA ALA A 161 -1.30 -11.75 11.04
C ALA A 161 -2.04 -10.61 10.28
N ASP A 162 -1.43 -9.45 10.16
CA ASP A 162 -2.04 -8.23 9.65
C ASP A 162 -2.62 -8.36 8.23
N ASN A 163 -2.05 -9.22 7.39
CA ASN A 163 -2.50 -9.47 6.03
C ASN A 163 -3.52 -10.62 5.92
N THR A 164 -4.19 -11.00 6.99
CA THR A 164 -5.17 -12.10 6.98
C THR A 164 -6.59 -11.61 7.24
N VAL A 165 -7.56 -12.41 6.78
CA VAL A 165 -8.99 -12.19 7.01
C VAL A 165 -9.30 -11.95 8.50
N GLY A 166 -8.63 -12.64 9.39
CA GLY A 166 -8.83 -12.52 10.84
C GLY A 166 -8.43 -11.18 11.42
N ALA A 167 -7.55 -10.41 10.73
CA ALA A 167 -7.14 -9.08 11.15
C ALA A 167 -8.15 -8.00 10.75
N ILE A 168 -8.85 -8.20 9.62
CA ILE A 168 -9.76 -7.22 9.02
C ILE A 168 -11.25 -7.58 9.16
N MET A 169 -11.59 -8.74 9.78
CA MET A 169 -12.99 -9.15 9.92
C MET A 169 -13.71 -8.35 11.01
N GLU A 170 -14.92 -7.94 10.71
CA GLU A 170 -15.84 -7.35 11.68
C GLU A 170 -16.52 -8.44 12.53
N PHE A 171 -16.63 -8.18 13.84
CA PHE A 171 -17.28 -9.09 14.79
C PHE A 171 -18.74 -8.79 15.04
N GLU A 172 -19.19 -7.59 14.69
CA GLU A 172 -20.60 -7.20 14.81
C GLU A 172 -21.40 -7.81 13.67
N VAL A 173 -21.98 -8.98 13.92
CA VAL A 173 -22.74 -9.74 12.93
C VAL A 173 -24.16 -9.98 13.41
N ILE A 174 -25.13 -9.63 12.58
CA ILE A 174 -26.53 -9.93 12.87
C ILE A 174 -26.83 -11.36 12.45
N THR A 175 -27.23 -12.18 13.44
CA THR A 175 -27.59 -13.57 13.18
C THR A 175 -29.06 -13.83 13.44
N VAL A 176 -29.66 -14.68 12.62
CA VAL A 176 -31.05 -15.14 12.74
C VAL A 176 -31.13 -16.65 12.74
N ARG A 177 -32.27 -17.18 13.18
CA ARG A 177 -32.52 -18.63 13.23
C ARG A 177 -33.37 -19.09 12.05
N PRO A 178 -33.15 -20.29 11.51
CA PRO A 178 -33.94 -20.80 10.40
C PRO A 178 -35.43 -21.01 10.74
N GLU A 179 -35.74 -21.23 12.01
CA GLU A 179 -37.12 -21.41 12.47
C GLU A 179 -37.88 -20.09 12.64
N ALA A 180 -37.19 -18.94 12.66
CA ALA A 180 -37.81 -17.64 12.83
C ALA A 180 -38.66 -17.28 11.58
N THR A 181 -39.75 -16.56 11.77
CA THR A 181 -40.50 -15.97 10.66
C THR A 181 -39.90 -14.63 10.25
N LEU A 182 -40.08 -14.23 8.99
CA LEU A 182 -39.60 -12.93 8.51
C LEU A 182 -40.21 -11.77 9.29
N ALA A 183 -41.45 -11.88 9.77
CA ALA A 183 -42.08 -10.92 10.68
C ALA A 183 -41.30 -10.80 12.01
N ALA A 184 -40.77 -11.91 12.53
CA ALA A 184 -39.97 -11.87 13.76
C ALA A 184 -38.62 -11.19 13.51
N VAL A 185 -37.98 -11.48 12.37
CA VAL A 185 -36.73 -10.83 11.95
C VAL A 185 -36.94 -9.32 11.78
N GLN A 186 -37.98 -8.88 11.08
CA GLN A 186 -38.26 -7.44 10.92
C GLN A 186 -38.49 -6.73 12.26
N ARG A 187 -39.20 -7.38 13.21
CA ARG A 187 -39.37 -6.81 14.57
C ARG A 187 -38.04 -6.73 15.32
N TYR A 188 -37.19 -7.74 15.18
CA TYR A 188 -35.86 -7.76 15.78
C TYR A 188 -34.98 -6.60 15.25
N LEU A 189 -34.91 -6.43 13.91
CA LEU A 189 -34.16 -5.34 13.29
C LEU A 189 -34.67 -3.95 13.71
N ARG A 190 -35.99 -3.76 13.75
CA ARG A 190 -36.60 -2.49 14.25
C ARG A 190 -36.26 -2.22 15.70
N ARG A 191 -36.15 -3.27 16.54
CA ARG A 191 -35.82 -3.13 17.96
C ARG A 191 -34.33 -2.83 18.16
N LEU A 192 -33.46 -3.31 17.24
CA LEU A 192 -32.03 -3.02 17.27
C LEU A 192 -31.75 -1.53 17.07
N GLY A 193 -32.58 -0.84 16.28
CA GLY A 193 -32.54 0.62 16.05
C GLY A 193 -31.46 1.02 15.03
N LYS A 194 -30.20 0.65 15.24
CA LYS A 194 -29.08 0.83 14.30
C LYS A 194 -28.56 -0.56 13.92
N MET A 195 -28.28 -0.79 12.65
CA MET A 195 -27.57 -1.97 12.17
C MET A 195 -26.10 -1.61 11.99
N PRO A 196 -25.18 -2.57 12.07
CA PRO A 196 -23.81 -2.38 11.63
C PRO A 196 -23.76 -1.80 10.23
N GLU A 197 -22.76 -0.98 9.95
CA GLU A 197 -22.60 -0.34 8.63
C GLU A 197 -22.46 -1.41 7.54
N ASN A 198 -22.76 -1.07 6.30
CA ASN A 198 -22.67 -1.96 5.15
C ASN A 198 -23.36 -3.34 5.32
N THR A 199 -24.44 -3.40 6.11
CA THR A 199 -25.23 -4.64 6.28
C THR A 199 -26.15 -4.84 5.06
N ASP A 200 -25.84 -5.79 4.19
CA ASP A 200 -26.63 -6.21 3.01
C ASP A 200 -27.43 -7.47 3.28
N LYS A 201 -26.97 -8.33 4.19
CA LYS A 201 -27.55 -9.63 4.52
C LYS A 201 -27.42 -9.96 6.01
N LEU A 202 -28.18 -10.94 6.45
CA LEU A 202 -28.12 -11.53 7.79
C LEU A 202 -27.62 -12.97 7.68
N PHE A 203 -26.84 -13.43 8.65
CA PHE A 203 -26.35 -14.80 8.65
C PHE A 203 -27.28 -15.73 9.42
N VAL A 204 -27.63 -16.85 8.80
CA VAL A 204 -28.51 -17.84 9.41
C VAL A 204 -27.66 -18.89 10.13
N THR A 205 -27.86 -19.01 11.46
CA THR A 205 -27.02 -19.88 12.29
C THR A 205 -27.85 -20.77 13.21
N THR A 206 -27.27 -21.92 13.60
CA THR A 206 -27.79 -22.75 14.70
C THR A 206 -27.54 -22.07 16.06
N ARG A 207 -28.10 -22.67 17.16
CA ARG A 207 -27.82 -22.20 18.53
C ARG A 207 -26.34 -22.25 18.89
N ASN A 208 -25.57 -23.12 18.28
CA ASN A 208 -24.11 -23.28 18.49
C ASN A 208 -23.28 -22.44 17.52
N LYS A 209 -23.89 -21.43 16.89
CA LYS A 209 -23.25 -20.55 15.89
C LYS A 209 -22.79 -21.23 14.61
N LEU A 210 -23.15 -22.49 14.34
CA LEU A 210 -22.86 -23.13 13.06
C LEU A 210 -23.60 -22.39 11.96
N LEU A 211 -22.90 -21.95 10.92
CA LEU A 211 -23.45 -21.25 9.77
C LEU A 211 -24.29 -22.23 8.93
N LEU A 212 -25.49 -21.83 8.55
CA LEU A 212 -26.42 -22.61 7.73
C LEU A 212 -26.71 -21.96 6.38
N GLY A 213 -26.55 -20.65 6.28
CA GLY A 213 -26.84 -19.88 5.09
C GLY A 213 -26.88 -18.39 5.36
N GLU A 214 -27.33 -17.63 4.38
CA GLU A 214 -27.50 -16.20 4.45
C GLU A 214 -28.88 -15.76 4.01
N LEU A 215 -29.33 -14.60 4.50
CA LEU A 215 -30.64 -14.02 4.23
C LEU A 215 -30.48 -12.56 3.84
N GLU A 216 -30.58 -12.28 2.55
CA GLU A 216 -30.49 -10.91 2.03
C GLU A 216 -31.62 -10.02 2.58
N LEU A 217 -31.33 -8.73 2.81
CA LEU A 217 -32.33 -7.78 3.25
C LEU A 217 -33.46 -7.60 2.25
N GLN A 218 -33.17 -7.68 0.93
CA GLN A 218 -34.22 -7.62 -0.09
C GLN A 218 -35.16 -8.82 -0.02
N THR A 219 -34.66 -10.03 0.30
CA THR A 219 -35.50 -11.22 0.50
C THR A 219 -36.49 -11.05 1.65
N ILE A 220 -36.07 -10.37 2.75
CA ILE A 220 -36.94 -10.03 3.88
C ILE A 220 -38.07 -9.08 3.47
N LEU A 221 -37.79 -8.15 2.54
CA LEU A 221 -38.74 -7.14 2.10
C LEU A 221 -39.72 -7.67 1.04
N LEU A 222 -39.28 -8.56 0.18
CA LEU A 222 -40.06 -9.04 -0.98
C LEU A 222 -40.89 -10.29 -0.70
N ASN A 223 -40.65 -11.00 0.41
CA ASN A 223 -41.39 -12.22 0.76
C ASN A 223 -42.46 -12.00 1.81
N ASP A 224 -43.42 -12.93 1.85
CA ASP A 224 -44.47 -12.91 2.88
C ASP A 224 -43.86 -13.01 4.28
N ALA A 225 -44.30 -12.13 5.14
CA ALA A 225 -43.81 -11.99 6.52
C ALA A 225 -43.99 -13.26 7.38
N GLN A 226 -44.90 -14.15 7.00
CA GLN A 226 -45.17 -15.44 7.69
C GLN A 226 -44.21 -16.55 7.30
N LYS A 227 -43.52 -16.42 6.17
CA LYS A 227 -42.52 -17.42 5.75
C LYS A 227 -41.40 -17.54 6.80
N ARG A 228 -40.85 -18.72 6.96
CA ARG A 228 -39.70 -18.98 7.80
C ARG A 228 -38.43 -18.60 7.08
N VAL A 229 -37.41 -18.17 7.84
CA VAL A 229 -36.08 -17.88 7.32
C VAL A 229 -35.50 -19.08 6.56
N GLY A 230 -35.61 -20.29 7.09
CA GLY A 230 -35.14 -21.52 6.46
C GLY A 230 -35.77 -21.85 5.13
N ASP A 231 -36.96 -21.29 4.81
CA ASP A 231 -37.67 -21.55 3.53
C ASP A 231 -37.21 -20.59 2.42
N VAL A 232 -36.51 -19.49 2.77
CA VAL A 232 -36.14 -18.39 1.86
C VAL A 232 -34.67 -17.98 1.94
N MET A 233 -33.91 -18.53 2.88
CA MET A 233 -32.47 -18.30 2.97
C MET A 233 -31.73 -18.95 1.79
N GLU A 234 -30.59 -18.38 1.44
CA GLU A 234 -29.64 -19.03 0.55
C GLU A 234 -28.74 -19.96 1.37
N GLY A 235 -28.71 -21.24 0.97
CA GLY A 235 -27.79 -22.23 1.52
C GLY A 235 -26.45 -22.18 0.80
N ASP A 236 -25.38 -22.62 1.48
CA ASP A 236 -24.01 -22.66 0.93
C ASP A 236 -23.43 -21.28 0.59
N PRO A 237 -23.41 -20.34 1.57
CA PRO A 237 -22.85 -19.02 1.39
C PRO A 237 -21.33 -19.07 1.15
N VAL A 238 -20.80 -18.07 0.46
CA VAL A 238 -19.35 -17.90 0.34
C VAL A 238 -18.76 -17.61 1.73
N THR A 239 -17.78 -18.41 2.12
CA THR A 239 -17.17 -18.32 3.46
C THR A 239 -15.65 -18.28 3.36
N PHE A 240 -15.02 -17.59 4.32
CA PHE A 240 -13.58 -17.51 4.44
C PHE A 240 -13.13 -17.96 5.83
N GLN A 241 -11.85 -18.38 5.92
CA GLN A 241 -11.23 -18.72 7.19
C GLN A 241 -10.35 -17.56 7.68
N PRO A 242 -10.21 -17.36 9.00
CA PRO A 242 -9.41 -16.24 9.54
C PRO A 242 -7.95 -16.22 9.12
N HIS A 243 -7.40 -17.36 8.70
CA HIS A 243 -5.99 -17.46 8.29
C HIS A 243 -5.76 -17.27 6.79
N GLU A 244 -6.81 -17.06 6.01
CA GLU A 244 -6.68 -16.77 4.59
C GLU A 244 -6.08 -15.39 4.38
N GLU A 245 -5.27 -15.24 3.32
CA GLU A 245 -4.66 -13.96 2.95
C GLU A 245 -5.72 -13.00 2.42
N ALA A 246 -5.77 -11.80 2.97
CA ALA A 246 -6.76 -10.77 2.62
C ALA A 246 -6.75 -10.42 1.13
N GLU A 247 -5.57 -10.34 0.50
CA GLU A 247 -5.42 -10.08 -0.94
C GLU A 247 -6.10 -11.16 -1.82
N LYS A 248 -6.01 -12.44 -1.43
CA LYS A 248 -6.68 -13.53 -2.17
C LYS A 248 -8.20 -13.45 -2.04
N VAL A 249 -8.66 -13.07 -0.86
CA VAL A 249 -10.09 -12.89 -0.57
C VAL A 249 -10.63 -11.69 -1.33
N ALA A 250 -9.89 -10.58 -1.41
CA ALA A 250 -10.25 -9.40 -2.20
C ALA A 250 -10.58 -9.74 -3.65
N ARG A 251 -9.80 -10.61 -4.28
CA ARG A 251 -10.06 -11.09 -5.65
C ARG A 251 -11.33 -11.91 -5.77
N THR A 252 -11.70 -12.66 -4.72
CA THR A 252 -12.97 -13.41 -4.71
C THR A 252 -14.15 -12.45 -4.58
N PHE A 253 -14.02 -11.42 -3.74
CA PHE A 253 -15.02 -10.35 -3.64
C PHE A 253 -15.26 -9.66 -5.00
N GLU A 254 -14.21 -9.31 -5.72
CA GLU A 254 -14.31 -8.72 -7.07
C GLU A 254 -14.94 -9.67 -8.07
N ARG A 255 -14.48 -10.94 -8.14
CA ARG A 255 -14.96 -11.92 -9.12
C ARG A 255 -16.42 -12.25 -8.92
N ASP A 256 -16.85 -12.45 -7.67
CA ASP A 256 -18.18 -12.92 -7.31
C ASP A 256 -19.13 -11.76 -6.95
N ASN A 257 -18.67 -10.50 -7.06
CA ASN A 257 -19.40 -9.26 -6.74
C ASN A 257 -19.99 -9.27 -5.32
N LEU A 258 -19.21 -9.72 -4.35
CA LEU A 258 -19.66 -9.80 -2.96
C LEU A 258 -19.70 -8.40 -2.32
N LEU A 259 -20.74 -8.13 -1.54
CA LEU A 259 -20.84 -6.95 -0.67
C LEU A 259 -20.37 -7.28 0.75
N SER A 260 -20.70 -8.49 1.21
CA SER A 260 -20.20 -9.05 2.46
C SER A 260 -20.08 -10.56 2.38
N ALA A 261 -19.30 -11.17 3.27
CA ALA A 261 -19.14 -12.62 3.36
C ALA A 261 -18.91 -13.08 4.79
N ALA A 262 -19.29 -14.32 5.10
CA ALA A 262 -19.10 -14.89 6.44
C ALA A 262 -17.66 -15.35 6.66
N VAL A 263 -17.14 -15.10 7.85
CA VAL A 263 -15.87 -15.69 8.34
C VAL A 263 -16.22 -16.81 9.34
N ILE A 264 -15.71 -18.00 9.09
CA ILE A 264 -16.01 -19.20 9.90
C ILE A 264 -14.74 -19.85 10.45
N ASP A 265 -14.86 -20.50 11.59
CA ASP A 265 -13.77 -21.32 12.14
C ASP A 265 -13.72 -22.70 11.43
N ALA A 266 -12.73 -23.52 11.83
CA ALA A 266 -12.56 -24.89 11.30
C ALA A 266 -13.75 -25.82 11.57
N ASP A 267 -14.59 -25.49 12.56
CA ASP A 267 -15.81 -26.22 12.89
C ASP A 267 -17.05 -25.70 12.13
N GLY A 268 -16.90 -24.71 11.24
CA GLY A 268 -17.99 -24.05 10.49
C GLY A 268 -18.81 -23.06 11.32
N LYS A 269 -18.33 -22.62 12.48
CA LYS A 269 -19.02 -21.64 13.32
C LYS A 269 -18.69 -20.23 12.87
N LEU A 270 -19.71 -19.40 12.80
CA LEU A 270 -19.58 -17.99 12.44
C LEU A 270 -18.74 -17.24 13.49
N MET A 271 -17.67 -16.62 13.03
CA MET A 271 -16.76 -15.79 13.83
C MET A 271 -17.00 -14.31 13.61
N GLY A 272 -17.19 -13.90 12.37
CA GLY A 272 -17.36 -12.53 11.95
C GLY A 272 -17.85 -12.43 10.51
N ARG A 273 -17.72 -11.26 9.93
CA ARG A 273 -17.98 -11.00 8.51
C ARG A 273 -16.85 -10.16 7.91
N LEU A 274 -16.71 -10.21 6.61
CA LEU A 274 -15.97 -9.24 5.82
C LEU A 274 -16.96 -8.38 5.05
N THR A 275 -16.65 -7.13 4.87
CA THR A 275 -17.42 -6.18 4.08
C THR A 275 -16.58 -5.61 2.95
N ILE A 276 -17.23 -5.06 1.93
CA ILE A 276 -16.55 -4.59 0.72
C ILE A 276 -15.63 -3.39 0.98
N ASP A 277 -15.94 -2.54 1.95
CA ASP A 277 -15.12 -1.41 2.38
C ASP A 277 -13.77 -1.87 2.92
N GLU A 278 -13.73 -2.84 3.85
CA GLU A 278 -12.49 -3.43 4.35
C GLU A 278 -11.64 -4.03 3.21
N ILE A 279 -12.30 -4.65 2.25
CA ILE A 279 -11.63 -5.23 1.08
C ILE A 279 -11.05 -4.14 0.16
N VAL A 280 -11.75 -3.04 0.00
CA VAL A 280 -11.27 -1.89 -0.80
C VAL A 280 -10.01 -1.30 -0.16
N ASP A 281 -9.99 -1.15 1.16
CA ASP A 281 -8.84 -0.63 1.89
C ASP A 281 -7.61 -1.54 1.76
N VAL A 282 -7.80 -2.87 1.89
CA VAL A 282 -6.73 -3.85 1.63
C VAL A 282 -6.14 -3.70 0.21
N VAL A 283 -6.99 -3.51 -0.81
CA VAL A 283 -6.52 -3.36 -2.20
C VAL A 283 -5.74 -2.05 -2.39
N TYR A 284 -6.19 -0.97 -1.79
CA TYR A 284 -5.49 0.32 -1.85
C TYR A 284 -4.15 0.26 -1.13
N GLU A 285 -4.14 -0.27 0.08
CA GLU A 285 -2.92 -0.40 0.88
C GLU A 285 -1.87 -1.27 0.19
N GLU A 286 -2.26 -2.44 -0.34
CA GLU A 286 -1.31 -3.32 -1.04
C GLU A 286 -0.79 -2.68 -2.33
N THR A 287 -1.64 -1.94 -3.06
CA THR A 287 -1.22 -1.21 -4.27
C THR A 287 -0.20 -0.12 -3.94
N ASP A 288 -0.40 0.64 -2.87
CA ASP A 288 0.55 1.68 -2.43
C ASP A 288 1.86 1.06 -1.94
N ASN A 289 1.77 -0.02 -1.17
CA ASN A 289 2.91 -0.78 -0.69
C ASN A 289 3.76 -1.34 -1.84
N ASP A 290 3.13 -1.89 -2.88
CA ASP A 290 3.82 -2.38 -4.07
C ASP A 290 4.60 -1.26 -4.79
N LEU A 291 3.98 -0.09 -4.95
CA LEU A 291 4.64 1.07 -5.55
C LEU A 291 5.85 1.53 -4.73
N ARG A 292 5.72 1.62 -3.42
CA ARG A 292 6.81 1.98 -2.50
C ARG A 292 7.95 0.97 -2.56
N ARG A 293 7.64 -0.32 -2.48
CA ARG A 293 8.63 -1.44 -2.55
C ARG A 293 9.41 -1.45 -3.85
N MET A 294 8.76 -1.19 -4.98
CA MET A 294 9.43 -1.07 -6.28
C MET A 294 10.42 0.10 -6.33
N GLY A 295 10.11 1.19 -5.60
CA GLY A 295 11.00 2.34 -5.41
C GLY A 295 12.09 2.14 -4.35
N GLY A 296 12.07 1.03 -3.62
CA GLY A 296 12.98 0.75 -2.50
C GLY A 296 12.67 1.58 -1.26
N LEU A 297 11.42 1.99 -1.11
CA LEU A 297 10.90 2.70 0.05
C LEU A 297 10.21 1.71 1.01
N SER A 298 10.16 2.05 2.29
CA SER A 298 9.38 1.35 3.30
C SER A 298 7.97 1.90 3.41
N ASN A 299 7.06 1.13 4.03
CA ASN A 299 5.69 1.57 4.29
C ASN A 299 5.64 2.83 5.18
N ASP A 300 6.68 3.01 6.04
CA ASP A 300 6.79 4.13 6.97
C ASP A 300 7.37 5.42 6.34
N ASP A 301 7.68 5.42 5.04
CA ASP A 301 8.25 6.60 4.36
C ASP A 301 7.17 7.65 4.12
N ASP A 302 7.27 8.76 4.85
CA ASP A 302 6.42 9.94 4.72
C ASP A 302 7.16 11.06 3.98
N VAL A 303 6.48 11.72 3.04
CA VAL A 303 7.01 12.83 2.24
C VAL A 303 7.39 14.03 3.13
N PHE A 304 6.68 14.23 4.23
CA PHE A 304 6.88 15.31 5.18
C PHE A 304 7.67 14.91 6.43
N ALA A 305 8.23 13.69 6.44
CA ALA A 305 9.06 13.21 7.55
C ALA A 305 10.26 14.11 7.82
N PRO A 306 10.72 14.24 9.08
CA PRO A 306 11.97 14.93 9.40
C PRO A 306 13.15 14.34 8.62
N VAL A 307 14.09 15.20 8.19
CA VAL A 307 15.26 14.80 7.40
C VAL A 307 16.02 13.62 8.02
N SER A 308 16.13 13.60 9.35
CA SER A 308 16.82 12.51 10.07
C SER A 308 16.14 11.15 9.92
N LYS A 309 14.80 11.09 9.85
CA LYS A 309 14.01 9.86 9.62
C LYS A 309 14.17 9.46 8.16
N ALA A 310 13.94 10.37 7.22
CA ALA A 310 14.06 10.11 5.78
C ALA A 310 15.48 9.65 5.35
N VAL A 311 16.54 10.12 6.02
CA VAL A 311 17.91 9.63 5.79
C VAL A 311 18.06 8.19 6.27
N LYS A 312 17.56 7.85 7.45
CA LYS A 312 17.72 6.50 8.04
C LYS A 312 17.01 5.42 7.21
N THR A 313 15.78 5.69 6.74
CA THR A 313 15.00 4.74 5.95
C THR A 313 15.67 4.42 4.61
N ARG A 314 16.31 5.41 3.98
CA ARG A 314 16.97 5.26 2.67
C ARG A 314 18.39 4.72 2.73
N TRP A 315 19.06 4.72 3.89
CA TRP A 315 20.47 4.37 4.00
C TRP A 315 20.80 2.95 3.56
N ALA A 316 20.00 1.97 3.98
CA ALA A 316 20.23 0.57 3.62
C ALA A 316 20.15 0.37 2.10
N TRP A 317 19.15 0.98 1.47
CA TRP A 317 18.97 0.92 0.03
C TRP A 317 20.10 1.60 -0.75
N LEU A 318 20.51 2.79 -0.32
CA LEU A 318 21.65 3.50 -0.90
C LEU A 318 22.96 2.72 -0.75
N ALA A 319 23.17 2.05 0.39
CA ALA A 319 24.34 1.21 0.60
C ALA A 319 24.38 0.03 -0.37
N VAL A 320 23.25 -0.64 -0.60
CA VAL A 320 23.14 -1.72 -1.61
C VAL A 320 23.46 -1.19 -3.01
N ASN A 321 22.86 -0.05 -3.39
CA ASN A 321 23.14 0.59 -4.68
C ASN A 321 24.62 0.98 -4.84
N LEU A 322 25.25 1.48 -3.78
CA LEU A 322 26.68 1.79 -3.80
C LEU A 322 27.54 0.55 -4.00
N CYS A 323 27.20 -0.56 -3.34
CA CYS A 323 27.91 -1.83 -3.54
C CYS A 323 27.78 -2.34 -4.98
N THR A 324 26.58 -2.30 -5.56
CA THR A 324 26.37 -2.73 -6.94
C THR A 324 27.12 -1.84 -7.95
N ALA A 325 27.08 -0.53 -7.75
CA ALA A 325 27.84 0.43 -8.57
C ALA A 325 29.37 0.21 -8.45
N PHE A 326 29.84 -0.12 -7.23
CA PHE A 326 31.26 -0.46 -7.03
C PHE A 326 31.67 -1.72 -7.79
N ILE A 327 30.81 -2.76 -7.82
CA ILE A 327 31.07 -3.98 -8.61
C ILE A 327 31.17 -3.65 -10.10
N ALA A 328 30.21 -2.87 -10.63
CA ALA A 328 30.23 -2.43 -12.02
C ALA A 328 31.52 -1.62 -12.35
N SER A 329 31.95 -0.75 -11.43
CA SER A 329 33.20 0.00 -11.54
C SER A 329 34.43 -0.92 -11.62
N ARG A 330 34.47 -2.06 -10.88
CA ARG A 330 35.57 -3.02 -10.96
C ARG A 330 35.62 -3.75 -12.32
N VAL A 331 34.46 -3.97 -12.93
CA VAL A 331 34.42 -4.50 -14.29
C VAL A 331 35.07 -3.52 -15.28
N ILE A 332 34.71 -2.24 -15.18
CA ILE A 332 35.31 -1.20 -16.05
C ILE A 332 36.83 -1.13 -15.87
N ASP A 333 37.30 -1.15 -14.62
CA ASP A 333 38.74 -1.15 -14.26
C ASP A 333 39.50 -2.31 -14.92
N GLY A 334 38.90 -3.50 -15.00
CA GLY A 334 39.44 -4.65 -15.68
C GLY A 334 39.72 -4.46 -17.19
N PHE A 335 39.09 -3.44 -17.80
CA PHE A 335 39.26 -3.09 -19.23
C PHE A 335 39.99 -1.75 -19.44
N GLU A 336 40.72 -1.24 -18.44
CA GLU A 336 41.42 0.04 -18.51
C GLU A 336 42.30 0.16 -19.77
N HIS A 337 43.01 -0.92 -20.13
CA HIS A 337 43.86 -0.95 -21.31
C HIS A 337 43.08 -0.73 -22.61
N THR A 338 41.94 -1.39 -22.77
CA THR A 338 41.03 -1.25 -23.93
C THR A 338 40.47 0.18 -24.01
N ILE A 339 40.02 0.74 -22.87
CA ILE A 339 39.48 2.10 -22.80
C ILE A 339 40.55 3.13 -23.12
N SER A 340 41.80 2.95 -22.66
CA SER A 340 42.90 3.90 -22.91
C SER A 340 43.29 3.95 -24.38
N GLN A 341 43.15 2.85 -25.10
CA GLN A 341 43.41 2.80 -26.56
C GLN A 341 42.26 3.43 -27.36
N LEU A 342 41.03 3.25 -26.93
CA LEU A 342 39.82 3.79 -27.60
C LEU A 342 38.91 4.50 -26.62
N VAL A 343 39.23 5.76 -26.33
CA VAL A 343 38.49 6.60 -25.33
C VAL A 343 37.01 6.76 -25.67
N ALA A 344 36.62 6.63 -26.94
CA ALA A 344 35.22 6.64 -27.37
C ALA A 344 34.35 5.62 -26.62
N LEU A 345 34.93 4.48 -26.19
CA LEU A 345 34.20 3.47 -25.42
C LEU A 345 33.60 4.05 -24.12
N ALA A 346 34.36 4.90 -23.42
CA ALA A 346 33.93 5.50 -22.18
C ALA A 346 32.65 6.35 -22.35
N SER A 347 32.49 7.07 -23.48
CA SER A 347 31.32 7.87 -23.77
C SER A 347 30.11 7.04 -24.22
N LEU A 348 30.31 5.82 -24.70
CA LEU A 348 29.27 4.93 -25.21
C LEU A 348 28.74 3.98 -24.13
N MET A 349 29.53 3.68 -23.08
CA MET A 349 29.12 2.78 -21.97
C MET A 349 27.79 3.13 -21.32
N PRO A 350 27.49 4.40 -20.96
CA PRO A 350 26.22 4.75 -20.32
C PRO A 350 25.00 4.45 -21.20
N ILE A 351 25.14 4.48 -22.52
CA ILE A 351 24.06 4.18 -23.47
C ILE A 351 23.71 2.69 -23.40
N VAL A 352 24.73 1.82 -23.42
CA VAL A 352 24.51 0.36 -23.33
C VAL A 352 23.87 -0.02 -22.02
N ALA A 353 24.40 0.47 -20.90
CA ALA A 353 23.86 0.19 -19.56
C ALA A 353 22.45 0.75 -19.38
N GLY A 354 22.23 2.02 -19.72
CA GLY A 354 20.94 2.70 -19.53
C GLY A 354 19.80 2.03 -20.31
N ILE A 355 20.02 1.63 -21.55
CA ILE A 355 18.98 0.95 -22.36
C ILE A 355 18.70 -0.45 -21.80
N GLY A 356 19.72 -1.19 -21.37
CA GLY A 356 19.55 -2.49 -20.73
C GLY A 356 18.77 -2.40 -19.43
N GLY A 357 19.16 -1.47 -18.55
CA GLY A 357 18.47 -1.23 -17.28
C GLY A 357 17.00 -0.86 -17.43
N ASN A 358 16.70 0.04 -18.36
CA ASN A 358 15.32 0.45 -18.65
C ASN A 358 14.48 -0.72 -19.18
N THR A 359 15.00 -1.50 -20.11
CA THR A 359 14.30 -2.69 -20.66
C THR A 359 14.06 -3.73 -19.58
N GLY A 360 15.07 -4.00 -18.76
CA GLY A 360 14.95 -4.93 -17.65
C GLY A 360 13.88 -4.50 -16.63
N ASN A 361 13.87 -3.21 -16.28
CA ASN A 361 12.83 -2.68 -15.37
C ASN A 361 11.42 -2.76 -15.98
N GLN A 362 11.25 -2.49 -17.28
CA GLN A 362 9.95 -2.66 -17.94
C GLN A 362 9.47 -4.12 -17.88
N THR A 363 10.36 -5.07 -18.16
CA THR A 363 10.03 -6.51 -18.09
C THR A 363 9.70 -6.92 -16.66
N ILE A 364 10.50 -6.53 -15.66
CA ILE A 364 10.24 -6.83 -14.23
C ILE A 364 8.89 -6.29 -13.80
N THR A 365 8.60 -5.00 -14.05
CA THR A 365 7.33 -4.38 -13.67
C THR A 365 6.13 -5.13 -14.25
N MET A 366 6.22 -5.53 -15.52
CA MET A 366 5.16 -6.31 -16.16
C MET A 366 5.00 -7.71 -15.54
N ILE A 367 6.10 -8.39 -15.26
CA ILE A 367 6.09 -9.74 -14.69
C ILE A 367 5.62 -9.72 -13.23
N VAL A 368 6.13 -8.81 -12.39
CA VAL A 368 5.70 -8.67 -10.98
C VAL A 368 4.21 -8.40 -10.92
N ARG A 369 3.70 -7.45 -11.71
CA ARG A 369 2.26 -7.18 -11.79
C ARG A 369 1.44 -8.39 -12.24
N ALA A 370 1.91 -9.13 -13.25
CA ALA A 370 1.20 -10.31 -13.72
C ALA A 370 1.24 -11.47 -12.69
N MET A 371 2.28 -11.53 -11.85
CA MET A 371 2.36 -12.47 -10.73
C MET A 371 1.42 -12.05 -9.61
N ALA A 372 1.40 -10.79 -9.25
CA ALA A 372 0.47 -10.23 -8.26
C ALA A 372 -0.99 -10.50 -8.66
N LEU A 373 -1.34 -10.34 -9.93
CA LEU A 373 -2.68 -10.66 -10.46
C LEU A 373 -2.92 -12.16 -10.71
N GLN A 374 -1.99 -13.06 -10.35
CA GLN A 374 -2.05 -14.50 -10.60
C GLN A 374 -2.30 -14.89 -12.07
N HIS A 375 -1.97 -14.02 -13.02
CA HIS A 375 -2.08 -14.32 -14.45
C HIS A 375 -1.00 -15.30 -14.93
N ILE A 376 0.08 -15.48 -14.16
CA ILE A 376 1.20 -16.36 -14.50
C ILE A 376 1.06 -17.68 -13.74
N GLN A 377 0.87 -18.76 -14.51
CA GLN A 377 0.88 -20.12 -13.99
C GLN A 377 2.30 -20.73 -14.07
N PRO A 378 2.64 -21.73 -13.25
CA PRO A 378 3.97 -22.35 -13.26
C PRO A 378 4.44 -22.87 -14.61
N GLY A 379 3.52 -23.23 -15.54
CA GLY A 379 3.85 -23.65 -16.90
C GLY A 379 4.12 -22.52 -17.91
N SER A 380 3.77 -21.28 -17.57
CA SER A 380 3.85 -20.15 -18.50
C SER A 380 5.25 -19.53 -18.63
N PHE A 381 6.18 -19.89 -17.75
CA PHE A 381 7.51 -19.25 -17.68
C PHE A 381 8.35 -19.41 -18.96
N SER A 382 8.40 -20.59 -19.54
CA SER A 382 9.15 -20.82 -20.78
C SER A 382 8.61 -19.98 -21.93
N PHE A 383 7.30 -19.83 -22.01
CA PHE A 383 6.65 -18.97 -23.00
C PHE A 383 7.02 -17.49 -22.77
N LEU A 384 6.99 -17.01 -21.51
CA LEU A 384 7.32 -15.64 -21.18
C LEU A 384 8.80 -15.32 -21.52
N ILE A 385 9.74 -16.21 -21.18
CA ILE A 385 11.15 -16.03 -21.53
C ILE A 385 11.31 -15.95 -23.05
N LEU A 386 10.73 -16.88 -23.82
CA LEU A 386 10.85 -16.87 -25.28
C LEU A 386 10.21 -15.62 -25.90
N ARG A 387 9.07 -15.18 -25.38
CA ARG A 387 8.40 -13.95 -25.82
C ARG A 387 9.28 -12.72 -25.57
N GLU A 388 9.79 -12.56 -24.34
CA GLU A 388 10.64 -11.41 -23.98
C GLU A 388 11.98 -11.42 -24.73
N MET A 389 12.57 -12.60 -24.94
CA MET A 389 13.75 -12.72 -25.82
C MET A 389 13.44 -12.32 -27.26
N GLY A 390 12.28 -12.70 -27.79
CA GLY A 390 11.84 -12.25 -29.13
C GLY A 390 11.71 -10.73 -29.21
N VAL A 391 11.11 -10.10 -28.21
CA VAL A 391 11.01 -8.64 -28.08
C VAL A 391 12.42 -8.01 -27.99
N ALA A 392 13.32 -8.60 -27.20
CA ALA A 392 14.69 -8.10 -27.04
C ALA A 392 15.51 -8.20 -28.33
N VAL A 393 15.35 -9.26 -29.13
CA VAL A 393 15.99 -9.39 -30.44
C VAL A 393 15.54 -8.27 -31.38
N ILE A 394 14.23 -8.04 -31.49
CA ILE A 394 13.69 -7.00 -32.36
C ILE A 394 14.18 -5.61 -31.91
N ASN A 395 14.05 -5.30 -30.64
CA ASN A 395 14.52 -4.03 -30.07
C ASN A 395 16.04 -3.88 -30.21
N GLY A 396 16.79 -4.96 -29.99
CA GLY A 396 18.24 -4.97 -30.14
C GLY A 396 18.70 -4.70 -31.58
N LEU A 397 18.02 -5.27 -32.57
CA LEU A 397 18.30 -5.01 -33.99
C LEU A 397 17.93 -3.56 -34.36
N VAL A 398 16.80 -3.08 -33.94
CA VAL A 398 16.33 -1.71 -34.29
C VAL A 398 17.16 -0.65 -33.56
N TRP A 399 17.14 -0.65 -32.24
CA TRP A 399 17.81 0.39 -31.46
C TRP A 399 19.33 0.22 -31.42
N GLY A 400 19.81 -1.02 -31.37
CA GLY A 400 21.24 -1.33 -31.50
C GLY A 400 21.76 -0.95 -32.89
N GLY A 401 20.99 -1.23 -33.95
CA GLY A 401 21.34 -0.82 -35.33
C GLY A 401 21.37 0.70 -35.50
N ILE A 402 20.39 1.42 -34.95
CA ILE A 402 20.35 2.89 -34.96
C ILE A 402 21.59 3.44 -34.23
N MET A 403 21.87 2.97 -33.02
CA MET A 403 23.03 3.42 -32.26
C MET A 403 24.34 3.03 -32.88
N GLY A 404 24.43 1.85 -33.47
CA GLY A 404 25.61 1.46 -34.24
C GLY A 404 25.86 2.35 -35.46
N ALA A 405 24.81 2.71 -36.19
CA ALA A 405 24.92 3.66 -37.31
C ALA A 405 25.34 5.06 -36.84
N VAL A 406 24.76 5.55 -35.73
CA VAL A 406 25.15 6.83 -35.10
C VAL A 406 26.61 6.77 -34.64
N THR A 407 27.02 5.69 -34.01
CA THR A 407 28.41 5.49 -33.57
C THR A 407 29.38 5.47 -34.77
N TRP A 408 29.03 4.76 -35.82
CA TRP A 408 29.81 4.77 -37.07
C TRP A 408 29.91 6.19 -37.65
N TRP A 409 28.82 6.91 -37.71
CA TRP A 409 28.81 8.30 -38.24
C TRP A 409 29.67 9.24 -37.39
N LEU A 410 29.59 9.15 -36.06
CA LEU A 410 30.32 10.06 -35.15
C LEU A 410 31.85 9.78 -35.13
N TYR A 411 32.21 8.53 -35.12
CA TYR A 411 33.63 8.11 -34.96
C TYR A 411 34.27 7.66 -36.26
N SER A 412 33.53 7.63 -37.39
CA SER A 412 33.98 7.15 -38.72
C SER A 412 34.56 5.74 -38.69
N ASP A 413 34.15 4.93 -37.71
CA ASP A 413 34.62 3.56 -37.50
C ASP A 413 33.46 2.56 -37.60
N PRO A 414 33.35 1.79 -38.73
CA PRO A 414 32.27 0.82 -38.89
C PRO A 414 32.40 -0.38 -37.94
N GLN A 415 33.61 -0.73 -37.48
CA GLN A 415 33.80 -1.83 -36.53
C GLN A 415 33.29 -1.45 -35.16
N LEU A 416 33.56 -0.25 -34.70
CA LEU A 416 33.01 0.27 -33.45
C LEU A 416 31.48 0.33 -33.50
N GLY A 417 30.88 0.75 -34.64
CA GLY A 417 29.44 0.73 -34.85
C GLY A 417 28.85 -0.68 -34.77
N ALA A 418 29.52 -1.68 -35.37
CA ALA A 418 29.08 -3.08 -35.28
C ALA A 418 29.19 -3.65 -33.85
N VAL A 419 30.27 -3.34 -33.14
CA VAL A 419 30.45 -3.74 -31.72
C VAL A 419 29.34 -3.09 -30.86
N MET A 420 28.99 -1.82 -31.06
CA MET A 420 27.93 -1.15 -30.36
C MET A 420 26.57 -1.83 -30.59
N THR A 421 26.24 -2.16 -31.86
CA THR A 421 25.00 -2.87 -32.20
C THR A 421 24.92 -4.22 -31.50
N LEU A 422 26.00 -5.01 -31.57
CA LEU A 422 26.05 -6.34 -30.97
C LEU A 422 25.96 -6.28 -29.43
N ALA A 423 26.69 -5.33 -28.82
CA ALA A 423 26.69 -5.14 -27.38
C ALA A 423 25.29 -4.76 -26.86
N MET A 424 24.62 -3.82 -27.52
CA MET A 424 23.26 -3.44 -27.17
C MET A 424 22.28 -4.61 -27.30
N MET A 425 22.37 -5.37 -28.39
CA MET A 425 21.51 -6.54 -28.59
C MET A 425 21.70 -7.59 -27.49
N LEU A 426 22.96 -7.92 -27.16
CA LEU A 426 23.26 -8.91 -26.13
C LEU A 426 22.84 -8.40 -24.72
N ASN A 427 23.05 -7.12 -24.43
CA ASN A 427 22.62 -6.54 -23.16
C ASN A 427 21.08 -6.52 -23.01
N LEU A 428 20.35 -6.23 -24.10
CA LEU A 428 18.88 -6.30 -24.11
C LEU A 428 18.37 -7.74 -23.93
N LEU A 429 19.01 -8.72 -24.54
CA LEU A 429 18.70 -10.14 -24.34
C LEU A 429 18.93 -10.56 -22.88
N MET A 430 20.04 -10.15 -22.29
CA MET A 430 20.33 -10.41 -20.88
C MET A 430 19.30 -9.73 -19.98
N ALA A 431 18.96 -8.46 -20.25
CA ALA A 431 17.97 -7.71 -19.51
C ALA A 431 16.58 -8.38 -19.54
N ALA A 432 16.12 -8.79 -20.72
CA ALA A 432 14.84 -9.48 -20.90
C ALA A 432 14.81 -10.82 -20.16
N MET A 433 15.87 -11.61 -20.28
CA MET A 433 15.97 -12.89 -19.58
C MET A 433 15.96 -12.72 -18.06
N MET A 434 16.79 -11.82 -17.54
CA MET A 434 16.89 -11.56 -16.11
C MET A 434 15.65 -10.89 -15.56
N GLY A 435 14.96 -10.06 -16.36
CA GLY A 435 13.68 -9.44 -16.01
C GLY A 435 12.57 -10.45 -15.73
N VAL A 436 12.63 -11.64 -16.31
CA VAL A 436 11.71 -12.77 -16.00
C VAL A 436 12.26 -13.64 -14.86
N ILE A 437 13.57 -13.92 -14.87
CA ILE A 437 14.18 -14.86 -13.90
C ILE A 437 14.20 -14.30 -12.48
N ILE A 438 14.54 -13.01 -12.30
CA ILE A 438 14.69 -12.41 -10.98
C ILE A 438 13.38 -12.53 -10.16
N PRO A 439 12.21 -12.05 -10.63
CA PRO A 439 10.96 -12.17 -9.87
C PRO A 439 10.63 -13.64 -9.56
N MET A 440 10.84 -14.54 -10.51
CA MET A 440 10.58 -15.97 -10.33
C MET A 440 11.44 -16.58 -9.21
N VAL A 441 12.73 -16.24 -9.18
CA VAL A 441 13.66 -16.72 -8.15
C VAL A 441 13.27 -16.14 -6.78
N MET A 442 12.88 -14.87 -6.72
CA MET A 442 12.42 -14.23 -5.48
C MET A 442 11.23 -14.95 -4.89
N VAL A 443 10.21 -15.25 -5.68
CA VAL A 443 9.02 -16.01 -5.23
C VAL A 443 9.40 -17.43 -4.78
N LYS A 444 10.28 -18.13 -5.50
CA LYS A 444 10.77 -19.47 -5.07
C LYS A 444 11.52 -19.45 -3.74
N LEU A 445 12.16 -18.33 -3.43
CA LEU A 445 12.85 -18.11 -2.14
C LEU A 445 11.90 -17.62 -1.05
N GLY A 446 10.60 -17.51 -1.31
CA GLY A 446 9.60 -16.98 -0.37
C GLY A 446 9.79 -15.49 -0.09
N ARG A 447 10.34 -14.75 -1.06
CA ARG A 447 10.54 -13.31 -0.99
C ARG A 447 9.59 -12.61 -1.94
N ASP A 448 9.14 -11.42 -1.55
CA ASP A 448 8.33 -10.56 -2.38
C ASP A 448 9.13 -10.10 -3.62
N PRO A 449 8.66 -10.39 -4.85
CA PRO A 449 9.36 -10.00 -6.07
C PRO A 449 9.36 -8.48 -6.33
N ALA A 450 8.49 -7.70 -5.70
CA ALA A 450 8.50 -6.24 -5.78
C ALA A 450 9.71 -5.64 -5.07
N VAL A 451 10.19 -6.29 -4.00
CA VAL A 451 11.30 -5.81 -3.18
C VAL A 451 12.64 -6.10 -3.86
N GLY A 452 13.36 -5.06 -4.23
CA GLY A 452 14.76 -5.17 -4.68
C GLY A 452 14.98 -5.64 -6.12
N SER A 453 13.94 -6.09 -6.82
CA SER A 453 14.10 -6.55 -8.22
C SER A 453 14.66 -5.47 -9.14
N SER A 454 14.29 -4.22 -8.94
CA SER A 454 14.80 -3.06 -9.71
C SER A 454 16.30 -2.83 -9.52
N VAL A 455 16.82 -2.96 -8.29
CA VAL A 455 18.26 -2.82 -8.03
C VAL A 455 19.04 -4.01 -8.60
N MET A 456 18.49 -5.23 -8.44
CA MET A 456 19.12 -6.43 -8.97
C MET A 456 19.26 -6.37 -10.49
N ILE A 457 18.20 -5.96 -11.21
CA ILE A 457 18.27 -5.88 -12.67
C ILE A 457 19.26 -4.80 -13.12
N THR A 458 19.25 -3.62 -12.47
CA THR A 458 20.18 -2.54 -12.79
C THR A 458 21.62 -3.00 -12.56
N ALA A 459 21.91 -3.65 -11.43
CA ALA A 459 23.23 -4.19 -11.13
C ALA A 459 23.71 -5.19 -12.19
N ILE A 460 22.83 -6.09 -12.63
CA ILE A 460 23.17 -7.11 -13.63
C ILE A 460 23.34 -6.49 -15.01
N THR A 461 22.45 -5.57 -15.41
CA THR A 461 22.53 -4.94 -16.74
C THR A 461 23.68 -3.96 -16.87
N ASP A 462 24.06 -3.25 -15.80
CA ASP A 462 25.22 -2.37 -15.81
C ASP A 462 26.51 -3.20 -15.84
N THR A 463 26.67 -4.11 -14.89
CA THR A 463 27.88 -4.95 -14.79
C THR A 463 28.06 -5.81 -16.04
N GLY A 464 27.00 -6.50 -16.46
CA GLY A 464 27.00 -7.35 -17.65
C GLY A 464 27.07 -6.54 -18.94
N GLY A 465 26.40 -5.41 -19.04
CA GLY A 465 26.43 -4.51 -20.17
C GLY A 465 27.85 -3.96 -20.43
N PHE A 466 28.52 -3.50 -19.37
CA PHE A 466 29.93 -3.07 -19.48
C PHE A 466 30.83 -4.22 -19.84
N PHE A 467 30.66 -5.39 -19.21
CA PHE A 467 31.46 -6.57 -19.53
C PHE A 467 31.28 -7.00 -20.99
N ILE A 468 30.07 -7.07 -21.51
CA ILE A 468 29.74 -7.42 -22.89
C ILE A 468 30.35 -6.40 -23.84
N PHE A 469 30.09 -5.09 -23.61
CA PHE A 469 30.53 -4.05 -24.52
C PHE A 469 32.05 -3.94 -24.59
N LEU A 470 32.73 -3.87 -23.44
CA LEU A 470 34.18 -3.75 -23.37
C LEU A 470 34.86 -5.05 -23.78
N GLY A 471 34.28 -6.22 -23.47
CA GLY A 471 34.75 -7.51 -23.92
C GLY A 471 34.71 -7.65 -25.45
N LEU A 472 33.58 -7.27 -26.07
CA LEU A 472 33.47 -7.25 -27.53
C LEU A 472 34.44 -6.24 -28.16
N ALA A 473 34.59 -5.06 -27.56
CA ALA A 473 35.57 -4.08 -28.03
C ALA A 473 36.99 -4.62 -27.97
N THR A 474 37.36 -5.30 -26.88
CA THR A 474 38.68 -5.95 -26.76
C THR A 474 38.87 -7.04 -27.78
N LEU A 475 37.85 -7.82 -28.12
CA LEU A 475 37.96 -8.95 -29.06
C LEU A 475 38.02 -8.51 -30.54
N PHE A 476 37.33 -7.44 -30.90
CA PHE A 476 37.13 -7.07 -32.30
C PHE A 476 37.85 -5.79 -32.72
N LEU A 477 38.27 -4.94 -31.79
CA LEU A 477 38.89 -3.64 -32.07
C LEU A 477 40.37 -3.59 -31.64
N MET A 478 40.82 -4.53 -30.79
CA MET A 478 42.21 -4.67 -30.34
C MET A 478 42.87 -5.90 -30.96
#